data_8b9993c5ca9a2703b76fab7c9d117552
#
_entry.id   8b9993c5ca9a2703b76fab7c9d117552
#
_cell.length_a   1.000
_cell.length_b   1.000
_cell.length_c   1.000
_cell.angle_alpha   90.00
_cell.angle_beta   90.00
_cell.angle_gamma   90.00
#
_symmetry.space_group_name_H-M   'P 1'
#
loop_
_entity.id
_entity.type
_entity.pdbx_description
1 polymer ?
#
loop_
_entity_poly.entity_id
_entity_poly.type
_entity_poly.pdbx_seq_one_letter_code
_entity_poly.pdbx_strand_id
1 'polypeptide(L)'
;PLFPNATTPSSADTHNELVNLLDNLPIGFQTLAIILSVVVIVFAGKYLIVPMLRKVAKTGVRELLIAAAFLIVFAISFLMEYVGLSPALGAFLGGVVLSNSEFKHELESTLEPFKNLLLGLFFMAVGASINFIVIAKSPFTIGGILLAIIALKAIVLFITGSIFKLKLDQKLLLTFGLAQIGEFAFVLLSFAFSLNILEQDQMDLMLLITALTMSLTPIINLINERVILPKIGTKESIKRPMDHIAKSQKIILVGFGHFGSTVG
;
A
#
# COMPACT_ATOMS: atom_id res chain seq x y z
N PRO A 1 16.46 34.78 23.99
CA PRO A 1 16.44 35.61 22.82
C PRO A 1 17.79 35.54 22.11
N LEU A 2 18.14 34.41 21.44
CA LEU A 2 19.49 34.21 20.86
C LEU A 2 19.40 33.69 19.39
N PHE A 3 18.24 33.72 18.75
CA PHE A 3 18.16 33.51 17.32
C PHE A 3 17.24 34.58 16.70
N PRO A 4 17.84 35.67 16.16
CA PRO A 4 17.07 36.58 15.33
C PRO A 4 16.76 35.90 13.99
N ASN A 5 15.48 35.75 13.68
CA ASN A 5 14.91 35.60 12.33
C ASN A 5 15.74 34.77 11.33
N ALA A 6 15.83 33.46 11.52
CA ALA A 6 15.98 32.58 10.38
C ALA A 6 14.60 32.53 9.69
N THR A 7 14.38 33.41 8.75
CA THR A 7 13.41 33.22 7.67
C THR A 7 13.89 31.99 6.90
N THR A 8 13.41 30.83 7.32
CA THR A 8 13.47 29.65 6.45
C THR A 8 12.74 30.04 5.18
N PRO A 9 13.38 30.00 4.00
CA PRO A 9 12.63 30.14 2.76
C PRO A 9 11.58 29.02 2.80
N SER A 10 10.33 29.43 2.70
CA SER A 10 9.19 28.51 2.62
C SER A 10 9.49 27.54 1.48
N SER A 11 9.56 26.24 1.79
CA SER A 11 9.72 25.18 0.81
C SER A 11 8.56 25.15 -0.22
N ALA A 12 7.54 25.99 -0.04
CA ALA A 12 6.45 26.23 -0.96
C ALA A 12 6.87 27.03 -2.20
N ASP A 13 7.90 27.89 -2.10
CA ASP A 13 8.25 28.78 -3.21
C ASP A 13 9.09 28.08 -4.30
N THR A 14 9.84 27.04 -3.95
CA THR A 14 10.60 26.26 -4.93
C THR A 14 9.75 25.22 -5.66
N HIS A 15 8.64 24.77 -5.09
CA HIS A 15 7.70 23.86 -5.76
C HIS A 15 6.87 24.56 -6.87
N ASN A 16 6.60 25.84 -6.71
CA ASN A 16 5.79 26.60 -7.69
C ASN A 16 6.51 26.94 -9.01
N GLU A 17 7.84 26.98 -9.04
CA GLU A 17 8.54 27.30 -10.30
C GLU A 17 8.59 26.13 -11.29
N LEU A 18 8.57 24.87 -10.82
CA LEU A 18 8.64 23.70 -11.70
C LEU A 18 7.28 23.30 -12.28
N VAL A 19 6.20 23.58 -11.56
CA VAL A 19 4.81 23.31 -12.00
C VAL A 19 4.38 24.25 -13.15
N ASN A 20 5.01 25.41 -13.28
CA ASN A 20 4.63 26.45 -14.24
C ASN A 20 4.91 26.12 -15.72
N LEU A 21 5.58 25.02 -16.06
CA LEU A 21 5.83 24.68 -17.46
C LEU A 21 4.57 24.16 -18.18
N LEU A 22 3.65 23.53 -17.46
CA LEU A 22 2.40 23.02 -18.03
C LEU A 22 1.21 23.95 -17.82
N ASP A 23 1.24 24.82 -16.81
CA ASP A 23 0.14 25.74 -16.47
C ASP A 23 -0.17 26.75 -17.60
N ASN A 24 0.80 27.03 -18.47
CA ASN A 24 0.63 27.91 -19.62
C ASN A 24 0.03 27.23 -20.86
N LEU A 25 -0.23 25.91 -20.81
CA LEU A 25 -0.79 25.17 -21.92
C LEU A 25 -2.33 25.03 -21.79
N PRO A 26 -3.08 25.04 -22.89
CA PRO A 26 -4.52 24.74 -22.86
C PRO A 26 -4.79 23.39 -22.19
N ILE A 27 -5.89 23.30 -21.46
CA ILE A 27 -6.30 22.13 -20.65
C ILE A 27 -6.20 20.80 -21.44
N GLY A 28 -6.51 20.83 -22.74
CA GLY A 28 -6.39 19.64 -23.60
C GLY A 28 -4.94 19.16 -23.79
N PHE A 29 -3.97 20.08 -23.85
CA PHE A 29 -2.56 19.71 -23.95
C PHE A 29 -1.99 19.23 -22.61
N GLN A 30 -2.45 19.77 -21.48
CA GLN A 30 -2.09 19.28 -20.15
C GLN A 30 -2.55 17.82 -19.96
N THR A 31 -3.80 17.53 -20.28
CA THR A 31 -4.34 16.17 -20.19
C THR A 31 -3.59 15.19 -21.11
N LEU A 32 -3.26 15.64 -22.33
CA LEU A 32 -2.49 14.83 -23.27
C LEU A 32 -1.07 14.55 -22.74
N ALA A 33 -0.40 15.56 -22.18
CA ALA A 33 0.93 15.41 -21.59
C ALA A 33 0.95 14.42 -20.43
N ILE A 34 -0.08 14.45 -19.57
CA ILE A 34 -0.26 13.51 -18.46
C ILE A 34 -0.42 12.07 -18.98
N ILE A 35 -1.32 11.86 -19.94
CA ILE A 35 -1.53 10.54 -20.52
C ILE A 35 -0.26 10.04 -21.22
N LEU A 36 0.39 10.91 -21.96
CA LEU A 36 1.62 10.58 -22.67
C LEU A 36 2.75 10.19 -21.68
N SER A 37 2.90 10.91 -20.58
CA SER A 37 3.93 10.61 -19.56
C SER A 37 3.70 9.23 -18.93
N VAL A 38 2.47 8.87 -18.59
CA VAL A 38 2.13 7.54 -18.09
C VAL A 38 2.44 6.45 -19.12
N VAL A 39 2.05 6.67 -20.37
CA VAL A 39 2.34 5.75 -21.48
C VAL A 39 3.85 5.59 -21.66
N VAL A 40 4.60 6.70 -21.68
CA VAL A 40 6.06 6.68 -21.80
C VAL A 40 6.72 5.90 -20.67
N ILE A 41 6.26 6.07 -19.41
CA ILE A 41 6.79 5.32 -18.26
C ILE A 41 6.55 3.83 -18.41
N VAL A 42 5.35 3.42 -18.81
CA VAL A 42 5.01 1.99 -19.00
C VAL A 42 5.87 1.39 -20.11
N PHE A 43 6.03 2.09 -21.23
CA PHE A 43 6.91 1.64 -22.34
C PHE A 43 8.38 1.64 -21.95
N ALA A 44 8.87 2.71 -21.30
CA ALA A 44 10.24 2.77 -20.79
C ALA A 44 10.49 1.67 -19.77
N GLY A 45 9.50 1.33 -18.96
CA GLY A 45 9.53 0.20 -18.04
C GLY A 45 9.93 -1.11 -18.72
N LYS A 46 9.22 -1.43 -19.80
CA LYS A 46 9.43 -2.69 -20.53
C LYS A 46 10.74 -2.70 -21.34
N TYR A 47 11.06 -1.60 -22.02
CA TYR A 47 12.14 -1.58 -23.01
C TYR A 47 13.45 -1.02 -22.47
N LEU A 48 13.45 -0.25 -21.40
CA LEU A 48 14.65 0.36 -20.82
C LEU A 48 14.94 -0.20 -19.42
N ILE A 49 13.95 -0.19 -18.53
CA ILE A 49 14.14 -0.50 -17.12
C ILE A 49 14.40 -2.00 -16.93
N VAL A 50 13.59 -2.89 -17.52
CA VAL A 50 13.78 -4.34 -17.38
C VAL A 50 15.12 -4.80 -17.96
N PRO A 51 15.58 -4.38 -19.16
CA PRO A 51 16.91 -4.73 -19.64
C PRO A 51 18.06 -4.18 -18.79
N MET A 52 17.88 -2.98 -18.19
CA MET A 52 18.84 -2.37 -17.28
C MET A 52 18.96 -3.22 -15.99
N LEU A 53 17.84 -3.61 -15.40
CA LEU A 53 17.82 -4.50 -14.23
C LEU A 53 18.47 -5.85 -14.53
N ARG A 54 18.25 -6.40 -15.74
CA ARG A 54 18.89 -7.65 -16.16
C ARG A 54 20.43 -7.53 -16.21
N LYS A 55 20.95 -6.39 -16.64
CA LYS A 55 22.41 -6.14 -16.60
C LYS A 55 22.92 -6.03 -15.17
N VAL A 56 22.17 -5.35 -14.30
CA VAL A 56 22.52 -5.21 -12.88
C VAL A 56 22.46 -6.57 -12.18
N ALA A 57 21.43 -7.36 -12.38
CA ALA A 57 21.26 -8.68 -11.76
C ALA A 57 22.38 -9.66 -12.17
N LYS A 58 22.92 -9.57 -13.39
CA LYS A 58 24.06 -10.37 -13.84
C LYS A 58 25.35 -10.14 -13.03
N THR A 59 25.46 -9.06 -12.31
CA THR A 59 26.62 -8.80 -11.42
C THR A 59 26.64 -9.69 -10.19
N GLY A 60 25.50 -10.30 -9.83
CA GLY A 60 25.33 -11.11 -8.63
C GLY A 60 25.39 -10.35 -7.30
N VAL A 61 25.42 -9.02 -7.35
CA VAL A 61 25.50 -8.14 -6.17
C VAL A 61 24.07 -7.68 -5.79
N ARG A 62 23.56 -8.16 -4.66
CA ARG A 62 22.20 -7.86 -4.17
C ARG A 62 21.99 -6.38 -3.93
N GLU A 63 22.97 -5.74 -3.31
CA GLU A 63 22.94 -4.32 -2.96
C GLU A 63 22.79 -3.43 -4.21
N LEU A 64 23.40 -3.84 -5.30
CA LEU A 64 23.29 -3.13 -6.58
C LEU A 64 21.89 -3.25 -7.19
N LEU A 65 21.25 -4.40 -7.03
CA LEU A 65 19.88 -4.61 -7.48
C LEU A 65 18.88 -3.75 -6.67
N ILE A 66 19.08 -3.65 -5.34
CA ILE A 66 18.29 -2.80 -4.47
C ILE A 66 18.46 -1.32 -4.85
N ALA A 67 19.72 -0.88 -4.99
CA ALA A 67 20.02 0.49 -5.38
C ALA A 67 19.40 0.85 -6.73
N ALA A 68 19.46 -0.06 -7.70
CA ALA A 68 18.84 0.13 -9.01
C ALA A 68 17.30 0.22 -8.91
N ALA A 69 16.67 -0.62 -8.08
CA ALA A 69 15.21 -0.56 -7.87
C ALA A 69 14.78 0.77 -7.24
N PHE A 70 15.48 1.23 -6.19
CA PHE A 70 15.20 2.54 -5.59
C PHE A 70 15.45 3.69 -6.57
N LEU A 71 16.56 3.64 -7.32
CA LEU A 71 16.86 4.65 -8.33
C LEU A 71 15.74 4.76 -9.36
N ILE A 72 15.20 3.63 -9.83
CA ILE A 72 14.10 3.58 -10.79
C ILE A 72 12.83 4.22 -10.18
N VAL A 73 12.47 3.82 -8.96
CA VAL A 73 11.28 4.34 -8.28
C VAL A 73 11.41 5.84 -8.06
N PHE A 74 12.54 6.32 -7.55
CA PHE A 74 12.78 7.76 -7.34
C PHE A 74 12.80 8.54 -8.67
N ALA A 75 13.44 8.00 -9.71
CA ALA A 75 13.48 8.64 -11.02
C ALA A 75 12.07 8.80 -11.62
N ILE A 76 11.23 7.76 -11.50
CA ILE A 76 9.83 7.84 -11.97
C ILE A 76 9.01 8.78 -11.09
N SER A 77 9.20 8.77 -9.77
CA SER A 77 8.53 9.69 -8.85
C SER A 77 8.86 11.14 -9.15
N PHE A 78 10.15 11.45 -9.37
CA PHE A 78 10.61 12.78 -9.73
C PHE A 78 10.09 13.22 -11.11
N LEU A 79 10.07 12.30 -12.07
CA LEU A 79 9.52 12.58 -13.40
C LEU A 79 8.02 12.90 -13.33
N MET A 80 7.27 12.20 -12.49
CA MET A 80 5.85 12.49 -12.27
C MET A 80 5.62 13.85 -11.60
N GLU A 81 6.42 14.18 -10.62
CA GLU A 81 6.40 15.49 -9.96
C GLU A 81 6.66 16.61 -10.98
N TYR A 82 7.61 16.41 -11.88
CA TYR A 82 7.95 17.37 -12.94
C TYR A 82 6.80 17.61 -13.93
N VAL A 83 5.93 16.63 -14.12
CA VAL A 83 4.71 16.72 -14.97
C VAL A 83 3.50 17.26 -14.19
N GLY A 84 3.67 17.64 -12.92
CA GLY A 84 2.59 18.16 -12.07
C GLY A 84 1.71 17.08 -11.45
N LEU A 85 2.17 15.82 -11.42
CA LEU A 85 1.51 14.70 -10.76
C LEU A 85 2.17 14.39 -9.41
N SER A 86 1.46 13.65 -8.53
CA SER A 86 2.03 13.33 -7.25
C SER A 86 3.22 12.36 -7.37
N PRO A 87 4.32 12.57 -6.60
CA PRO A 87 5.45 11.65 -6.53
C PRO A 87 5.05 10.24 -6.11
N ALA A 88 4.01 10.12 -5.30
CA ALA A 88 3.48 8.84 -4.86
C ALA A 88 2.84 8.03 -6.00
N LEU A 89 2.16 8.69 -6.95
CA LEU A 89 1.70 8.06 -8.18
C LEU A 89 2.89 7.55 -9.00
N GLY A 90 3.98 8.34 -9.04
CA GLY A 90 5.23 7.92 -9.68
C GLY A 90 5.83 6.67 -9.04
N ALA A 91 5.90 6.62 -7.71
CA ALA A 91 6.37 5.45 -6.97
C ALA A 91 5.48 4.22 -7.23
N PHE A 92 4.17 4.40 -7.26
CA PHE A 92 3.22 3.34 -7.61
C PHE A 92 3.47 2.80 -9.03
N LEU A 93 3.59 3.67 -10.03
CA LEU A 93 3.87 3.28 -11.41
C LEU A 93 5.23 2.57 -11.53
N GLY A 94 6.24 3.05 -10.80
CA GLY A 94 7.53 2.37 -10.67
C GLY A 94 7.39 0.96 -10.14
N GLY A 95 6.60 0.77 -9.10
CA GLY A 95 6.26 -0.54 -8.55
C GLY A 95 5.55 -1.45 -9.56
N VAL A 96 4.58 -0.91 -10.32
CA VAL A 96 3.87 -1.65 -11.38
C VAL A 96 4.83 -2.11 -12.47
N VAL A 97 5.75 -1.25 -12.90
CA VAL A 97 6.78 -1.59 -13.89
C VAL A 97 7.69 -2.71 -13.38
N LEU A 98 8.17 -2.60 -12.14
CA LEU A 98 9.04 -3.59 -11.50
C LEU A 98 8.33 -4.92 -11.26
N SER A 99 7.05 -4.91 -10.91
CA SER A 99 6.25 -6.11 -10.65
C SER A 99 6.05 -7.00 -11.88
N ASN A 100 6.17 -6.42 -13.08
CA ASN A 100 6.09 -7.15 -14.34
C ASN A 100 7.47 -7.68 -14.80
N SER A 101 8.53 -7.47 -14.02
CA SER A 101 9.87 -7.95 -14.34
C SER A 101 10.08 -9.39 -13.87
N GLU A 102 11.04 -10.10 -14.52
CA GLU A 102 11.48 -11.43 -14.10
C GLU A 102 12.14 -11.42 -12.70
N PHE A 103 12.55 -10.24 -12.21
CA PHE A 103 13.17 -10.02 -10.90
C PHE A 103 12.18 -9.72 -9.77
N LYS A 104 10.87 -9.81 -10.04
CA LYS A 104 9.82 -9.48 -9.07
C LYS A 104 10.06 -10.11 -7.70
N HIS A 105 10.23 -11.41 -7.65
CA HIS A 105 10.36 -12.13 -6.37
C HIS A 105 11.65 -11.78 -5.62
N GLU A 106 12.73 -11.55 -6.33
CA GLU A 106 14.00 -11.15 -5.74
C GLU A 106 13.92 -9.72 -5.19
N LEU A 107 13.34 -8.80 -5.95
CA LEU A 107 13.09 -7.44 -5.52
C LEU A 107 12.13 -7.40 -4.33
N GLU A 108 11.03 -8.14 -4.37
CA GLU A 108 10.03 -8.21 -3.30
C GLU A 108 10.66 -8.68 -1.99
N SER A 109 11.39 -9.80 -2.01
CA SER A 109 12.06 -10.35 -0.82
C SER A 109 13.15 -9.42 -0.26
N THR A 110 13.81 -8.67 -1.14
CA THR A 110 14.92 -7.80 -0.75
C THR A 110 14.45 -6.42 -0.27
N LEU A 111 13.34 -5.92 -0.83
CA LEU A 111 12.73 -4.65 -0.43
C LEU A 111 11.83 -4.77 0.82
N GLU A 112 11.38 -5.97 1.17
CA GLU A 112 10.48 -6.21 2.30
C GLU A 112 10.96 -5.60 3.63
N PRO A 113 12.24 -5.74 4.06
CA PRO A 113 12.73 -5.12 5.29
C PRO A 113 12.63 -3.59 5.25
N PHE A 114 12.96 -2.97 4.10
CA PHE A 114 12.87 -1.52 3.92
C PHE A 114 11.42 -1.05 3.94
N LYS A 115 10.52 -1.78 3.27
CA LYS A 115 9.08 -1.50 3.30
C LYS A 115 8.56 -1.48 4.74
N ASN A 116 8.89 -2.50 5.52
CA ASN A 116 8.41 -2.61 6.90
C ASN A 116 8.96 -1.49 7.80
N LEU A 117 10.24 -1.13 7.63
CA LEU A 117 10.84 0.00 8.34
C LEU A 117 10.17 1.33 7.98
N LEU A 118 10.04 1.62 6.68
CA LEU A 118 9.43 2.86 6.19
C LEU A 118 7.95 2.95 6.58
N LEU A 119 7.23 1.84 6.54
CA LEU A 119 5.85 1.77 6.98
C LEU A 119 5.72 2.08 8.47
N GLY A 120 6.63 1.54 9.30
CA GLY A 120 6.69 1.86 10.73
C GLY A 120 6.96 3.35 10.99
N LEU A 121 7.93 3.94 10.29
CA LEU A 121 8.22 5.38 10.37
C LEU A 121 7.02 6.23 9.91
N PHE A 122 6.38 5.83 8.83
CA PHE A 122 5.18 6.50 8.32
C PHE A 122 4.05 6.51 9.36
N PHE A 123 3.73 5.37 9.97
CA PHE A 123 2.69 5.31 10.99
C PHE A 123 3.07 6.08 12.26
N MET A 124 4.34 6.13 12.64
CA MET A 124 4.80 6.99 13.73
C MET A 124 4.60 8.47 13.40
N ALA A 125 4.96 8.90 12.19
CA ALA A 125 4.78 10.28 11.75
C ALA A 125 3.29 10.66 11.70
N VAL A 126 2.44 9.80 11.12
CA VAL A 126 0.99 10.00 11.09
C VAL A 126 0.43 10.05 12.51
N GLY A 127 0.83 9.11 13.39
CA GLY A 127 0.40 9.10 14.78
C GLY A 127 0.77 10.38 15.53
N ALA A 128 1.97 10.91 15.28
CA ALA A 128 2.44 12.16 15.87
C ALA A 128 1.71 13.40 15.33
N SER A 129 1.21 13.36 14.09
CA SER A 129 0.46 14.46 13.47
C SER A 129 -1.02 14.49 13.84
N ILE A 130 -1.53 13.44 14.52
CA ILE A 130 -2.94 13.40 14.95
C ILE A 130 -3.24 14.50 15.95
N ASN A 131 -4.24 15.33 15.62
CA ASN A 131 -4.74 16.34 16.52
C ASN A 131 -5.78 15.75 17.50
N PHE A 132 -5.32 15.34 18.68
CA PHE A 132 -6.17 14.75 19.72
C PHE A 132 -7.23 15.73 20.27
N ILE A 133 -7.05 17.04 20.08
CA ILE A 133 -8.04 18.05 20.50
C ILE A 133 -9.32 17.91 19.69
N VAL A 134 -9.21 17.53 18.41
CA VAL A 134 -10.37 17.27 17.54
C VAL A 134 -11.22 16.11 18.10
N ILE A 135 -10.56 15.05 18.56
CA ILE A 135 -11.24 13.90 19.19
C ILE A 135 -11.96 14.34 20.47
N ALA A 136 -11.30 15.12 21.32
CA ALA A 136 -11.86 15.59 22.59
C ALA A 136 -13.07 16.51 22.40
N LYS A 137 -13.08 17.34 21.34
CA LYS A 137 -14.19 18.26 21.04
C LYS A 137 -15.45 17.54 20.57
N SER A 138 -15.33 16.47 19.80
CA SER A 138 -16.48 15.81 19.17
C SER A 138 -16.34 14.27 19.09
N PRO A 139 -16.20 13.58 20.23
CA PRO A 139 -15.91 12.15 20.23
C PRO A 139 -17.03 11.31 19.61
N PHE A 140 -18.29 11.68 19.84
CA PHE A 140 -19.44 10.95 19.29
C PHE A 140 -19.58 11.12 17.78
N THR A 141 -19.26 12.30 17.24
CA THR A 141 -19.29 12.56 15.80
C THR A 141 -18.20 11.75 15.11
N ILE A 142 -16.98 11.78 15.64
CA ILE A 142 -15.85 11.02 15.08
C ILE A 142 -16.11 9.52 15.17
N GLY A 143 -16.57 9.03 16.32
CA GLY A 143 -16.95 7.63 16.51
C GLY A 143 -18.07 7.20 15.56
N GLY A 144 -19.07 8.06 15.36
CA GLY A 144 -20.16 7.80 14.43
C GLY A 144 -19.69 7.70 12.97
N ILE A 145 -18.85 8.64 12.52
CA ILE A 145 -18.29 8.62 11.15
C ILE A 145 -17.40 7.38 10.97
N LEU A 146 -16.55 7.08 11.94
CA LEU A 146 -15.68 5.90 11.94
C LEU A 146 -16.48 4.61 11.78
N LEU A 147 -17.50 4.43 12.61
CA LEU A 147 -18.38 3.24 12.54
C LEU A 147 -19.17 3.20 11.24
N ALA A 148 -19.67 4.33 10.75
CA ALA A 148 -20.41 4.41 9.51
C ALA A 148 -19.53 3.97 8.30
N ILE A 149 -18.28 4.42 8.24
CA ILE A 149 -17.35 4.06 7.17
C ILE A 149 -17.02 2.56 7.23
N ILE A 150 -16.69 2.04 8.42
CA ILE A 150 -16.37 0.61 8.58
C ILE A 150 -17.59 -0.23 8.23
N ALA A 151 -18.77 0.14 8.71
CA ALA A 151 -20.02 -0.59 8.42
C ALA A 151 -20.37 -0.57 6.93
N LEU A 152 -20.28 0.59 6.28
CA LEU A 152 -20.56 0.73 4.85
C LEU A 152 -19.60 -0.15 4.02
N LYS A 153 -18.30 -0.08 4.30
CA LYS A 153 -17.32 -0.93 3.63
C LYS A 153 -17.53 -2.40 3.92
N ALA A 154 -17.83 -2.76 5.17
CA ALA A 154 -18.12 -4.14 5.54
C ALA A 154 -19.33 -4.69 4.78
N ILE A 155 -20.41 -3.91 4.64
CA ILE A 155 -21.59 -4.29 3.87
C ILE A 155 -21.22 -4.54 2.40
N VAL A 156 -20.50 -3.60 1.78
CA VAL A 156 -20.07 -3.75 0.38
C VAL A 156 -19.19 -4.98 0.18
N LEU A 157 -18.21 -5.20 1.06
CA LEU A 157 -17.31 -6.35 0.97
C LEU A 157 -18.05 -7.67 1.21
N PHE A 158 -19.00 -7.70 2.15
CA PHE A 158 -19.81 -8.88 2.40
C PHE A 158 -20.71 -9.23 1.21
N ILE A 159 -21.34 -8.23 0.58
CA ILE A 159 -22.11 -8.40 -0.65
C ILE A 159 -21.20 -8.89 -1.78
N THR A 160 -20.04 -8.28 -1.96
CA THR A 160 -19.03 -8.71 -2.94
C THR A 160 -18.63 -10.17 -2.73
N GLY A 161 -18.28 -10.56 -1.50
CA GLY A 161 -17.97 -11.94 -1.15
C GLY A 161 -19.12 -12.91 -1.42
N SER A 162 -20.37 -12.43 -1.30
CA SER A 162 -21.56 -13.23 -1.60
C SER A 162 -21.77 -13.40 -3.12
N ILE A 163 -21.54 -12.39 -3.92
CA ILE A 163 -21.58 -12.44 -5.39
C ILE A 163 -20.55 -13.46 -5.92
N PHE A 164 -19.33 -13.45 -5.36
CA PHE A 164 -18.28 -14.41 -5.71
C PHE A 164 -18.46 -15.79 -5.06
N LYS A 165 -19.60 -16.03 -4.38
CA LYS A 165 -19.94 -17.32 -3.75
C LYS A 165 -18.86 -17.83 -2.78
N LEU A 166 -18.17 -16.93 -2.09
CA LEU A 166 -17.19 -17.30 -1.08
C LEU A 166 -17.88 -18.03 0.09
N LYS A 167 -17.18 -18.96 0.73
CA LYS A 167 -17.64 -19.58 1.98
C LYS A 167 -17.73 -18.52 3.08
N LEU A 168 -18.56 -18.75 4.10
CA LEU A 168 -18.81 -17.76 5.15
C LEU A 168 -17.51 -17.29 5.83
N ASP A 169 -16.58 -18.21 6.12
CA ASP A 169 -15.28 -17.90 6.72
C ASP A 169 -14.47 -16.95 5.87
N GLN A 170 -14.42 -17.23 4.56
CA GLN A 170 -13.72 -16.38 3.59
C GLN A 170 -14.36 -15.00 3.46
N LYS A 171 -15.71 -14.94 3.51
CA LYS A 171 -16.44 -13.66 3.50
C LYS A 171 -16.12 -12.82 4.73
N LEU A 172 -16.13 -13.44 5.91
CA LEU A 172 -15.83 -12.73 7.15
C LEU A 172 -14.39 -12.24 7.19
N LEU A 173 -13.43 -13.05 6.76
CA LEU A 173 -12.02 -12.65 6.63
C LEU A 173 -11.85 -11.49 5.63
N LEU A 174 -12.49 -11.59 4.45
CA LEU A 174 -12.48 -10.53 3.45
C LEU A 174 -13.09 -9.23 4.01
N THR A 175 -14.25 -9.35 4.65
CA THR A 175 -15.02 -8.22 5.16
C THR A 175 -14.25 -7.48 6.24
N PHE A 176 -13.80 -8.17 7.28
CA PHE A 176 -13.13 -7.54 8.41
C PHE A 176 -11.67 -7.16 8.10
N GLY A 177 -11.01 -7.90 7.21
CA GLY A 177 -9.63 -7.59 6.80
C GLY A 177 -9.51 -6.35 5.92
N LEU A 178 -10.54 -6.03 5.13
CA LEU A 178 -10.48 -4.92 4.16
C LEU A 178 -11.46 -3.76 4.48
N ALA A 179 -12.14 -3.79 5.64
CA ALA A 179 -13.10 -2.74 6.02
C ALA A 179 -12.44 -1.38 6.33
N GLN A 180 -11.13 -1.34 6.55
CA GLN A 180 -10.39 -0.11 6.79
C GLN A 180 -10.27 0.78 5.55
N ILE A 181 -9.95 2.05 5.76
CA ILE A 181 -9.46 2.94 4.71
C ILE A 181 -7.99 2.56 4.43
N GLY A 182 -7.61 2.44 3.16
CA GLY A 182 -6.24 2.06 2.80
C GLY A 182 -5.23 3.19 3.00
N GLU A 183 -3.95 2.83 3.06
CA GLU A 183 -2.82 3.75 3.26
C GLU A 183 -2.68 4.82 2.17
N PHE A 184 -3.11 4.54 0.95
CA PHE A 184 -3.12 5.51 -0.13
C PHE A 184 -4.03 6.73 0.14
N ALA A 185 -4.98 6.61 1.08
CA ALA A 185 -5.80 7.75 1.47
C ALA A 185 -4.95 8.92 2.01
N PHE A 186 -3.87 8.64 2.76
CA PHE A 186 -2.98 9.69 3.25
C PHE A 186 -2.35 10.48 2.12
N VAL A 187 -1.90 9.77 1.08
CA VAL A 187 -1.28 10.38 -0.10
C VAL A 187 -2.29 11.21 -0.87
N LEU A 188 -3.49 10.66 -1.11
CA LEU A 188 -4.56 11.37 -1.83
C LEU A 188 -5.05 12.60 -1.06
N LEU A 189 -5.19 12.51 0.26
CA LEU A 189 -5.58 13.63 1.10
C LEU A 189 -4.51 14.73 1.10
N SER A 190 -3.24 14.36 1.22
CA SER A 190 -2.13 15.32 1.15
C SER A 190 -2.06 16.01 -0.22
N PHE A 191 -2.29 15.26 -1.29
CA PHE A 191 -2.35 15.81 -2.64
C PHE A 191 -3.56 16.72 -2.86
N ALA A 192 -4.75 16.32 -2.39
CA ALA A 192 -5.95 17.16 -2.45
C ALA A 192 -5.78 18.47 -1.64
N PHE A 193 -5.09 18.39 -0.51
CA PHE A 193 -4.74 19.57 0.30
C PHE A 193 -3.76 20.50 -0.43
N SER A 194 -2.73 19.96 -1.08
CA SER A 194 -1.76 20.76 -1.85
C SER A 194 -2.40 21.50 -3.03
N LEU A 195 -3.50 20.95 -3.57
CA LEU A 195 -4.30 21.58 -4.62
C LEU A 195 -5.37 22.54 -4.08
N ASN A 196 -5.40 22.84 -2.76
CA ASN A 196 -6.40 23.67 -2.10
C ASN A 196 -7.86 23.18 -2.30
N ILE A 197 -8.06 21.87 -2.52
CA ILE A 197 -9.39 21.24 -2.62
C ILE A 197 -9.97 21.01 -1.23
N LEU A 198 -9.12 20.75 -0.23
CA LEU A 198 -9.50 20.50 1.16
C LEU A 198 -8.99 21.63 2.05
N GLU A 199 -9.83 22.03 3.01
CA GLU A 199 -9.44 22.88 4.09
C GLU A 199 -8.66 22.11 5.16
N GLN A 200 -7.86 22.79 5.99
CA GLN A 200 -7.03 22.18 7.03
C GLN A 200 -7.88 21.32 8.00
N ASP A 201 -9.01 21.83 8.46
CA ASP A 201 -9.88 21.12 9.40
C ASP A 201 -10.46 19.84 8.79
N GLN A 202 -10.78 19.87 7.49
CA GLN A 202 -11.27 18.70 6.76
C GLN A 202 -10.18 17.67 6.59
N MET A 203 -8.97 18.12 6.25
CA MET A 203 -7.80 17.24 6.11
C MET A 203 -7.49 16.55 7.44
N ASP A 204 -7.40 17.30 8.54
CA ASP A 204 -7.12 16.77 9.88
C ASP A 204 -8.16 15.72 10.29
N LEU A 205 -9.43 15.98 10.04
CA LEU A 205 -10.52 15.02 10.34
C LEU A 205 -10.39 13.75 9.49
N MET A 206 -10.13 13.87 8.19
CA MET A 206 -10.02 12.73 7.30
C MET A 206 -8.77 11.89 7.59
N LEU A 207 -7.63 12.53 7.89
CA LEU A 207 -6.41 11.84 8.32
C LEU A 207 -6.63 11.07 9.62
N LEU A 208 -7.30 11.72 10.59
CA LEU A 208 -7.64 11.09 11.86
C LEU A 208 -8.52 9.85 11.66
N ILE A 209 -9.60 9.96 10.90
CA ILE A 209 -10.51 8.83 10.63
C ILE A 209 -9.77 7.70 9.91
N THR A 210 -8.93 8.04 8.93
CA THR A 210 -8.12 7.05 8.21
C THR A 210 -7.22 6.29 9.18
N ALA A 211 -6.46 7.00 10.02
CA ALA A 211 -5.57 6.39 11.00
C ALA A 211 -6.32 5.52 12.01
N LEU A 212 -7.49 5.99 12.50
CA LEU A 212 -8.31 5.23 13.45
C LEU A 212 -8.89 3.95 12.82
N THR A 213 -9.36 4.00 11.55
CA THR A 213 -9.84 2.79 10.87
C THR A 213 -8.75 1.74 10.73
N MET A 214 -7.54 2.17 10.39
CA MET A 214 -6.39 1.27 10.25
C MET A 214 -5.96 0.67 11.59
N SER A 215 -5.93 1.48 12.65
CA SER A 215 -5.58 1.03 14.00
C SER A 215 -6.62 0.06 14.60
N LEU A 216 -7.89 0.20 14.21
CA LEU A 216 -8.97 -0.65 14.71
C LEU A 216 -9.04 -2.01 14.00
N THR A 217 -8.58 -2.08 12.76
CA THR A 217 -8.68 -3.30 11.93
C THR A 217 -7.99 -4.53 12.54
N PRO A 218 -6.77 -4.48 13.09
CA PRO A 218 -6.16 -5.63 13.74
C PRO A 218 -7.00 -6.15 14.91
N ILE A 219 -7.63 -5.24 15.67
CA ILE A 219 -8.50 -5.58 16.79
C ILE A 219 -9.77 -6.29 16.30
N ILE A 220 -10.40 -5.74 15.25
CA ILE A 220 -11.57 -6.33 14.60
C ILE A 220 -11.25 -7.72 14.06
N ASN A 221 -10.11 -7.89 13.39
CA ASN A 221 -9.66 -9.19 12.89
C ASN A 221 -9.41 -10.19 14.02
N LEU A 222 -8.78 -9.76 15.09
CA LEU A 222 -8.56 -10.61 16.27
C LEU A 222 -9.89 -11.09 16.88
N ILE A 223 -10.88 -10.20 16.96
CA ILE A 223 -12.23 -10.55 17.43
C ILE A 223 -12.89 -11.52 16.45
N ASN A 224 -12.76 -11.28 15.15
CA ASN A 224 -13.30 -12.17 14.12
C ASN A 224 -12.71 -13.58 14.25
N GLU A 225 -11.39 -13.71 14.34
CA GLU A 225 -10.70 -15.00 14.40
C GLU A 225 -10.96 -15.76 15.72
N ARG A 226 -10.99 -15.05 16.84
CA ARG A 226 -11.12 -15.71 18.16
C ARG A 226 -12.55 -15.90 18.63
N VAL A 227 -13.48 -15.06 18.18
CA VAL A 227 -14.86 -15.05 18.70
C VAL A 227 -15.88 -15.44 17.63
N ILE A 228 -15.79 -14.89 16.43
CA ILE A 228 -16.81 -15.05 15.39
C ILE A 228 -16.60 -16.37 14.64
N LEU A 229 -15.41 -16.56 14.05
CA LEU A 229 -15.09 -17.75 13.25
C LEU A 229 -15.26 -19.08 14.01
N PRO A 230 -14.87 -19.23 15.27
CA PRO A 230 -15.08 -20.49 16.02
C PRO A 230 -16.55 -20.84 16.23
N LYS A 231 -17.45 -19.83 16.25
CA LYS A 231 -18.88 -20.01 16.50
C LYS A 231 -19.70 -20.22 15.23
N ILE A 232 -19.31 -19.53 14.15
CA ILE A 232 -20.13 -19.43 12.92
C ILE A 232 -19.39 -20.05 11.73
N GLY A 233 -18.08 -20.24 11.84
CA GLY A 233 -17.22 -20.75 10.78
C GLY A 233 -17.57 -22.18 10.36
N THR A 234 -17.30 -22.48 9.10
CA THR A 234 -17.52 -23.82 8.56
C THR A 234 -16.56 -24.80 9.23
N LYS A 235 -17.07 -25.70 10.05
CA LYS A 235 -16.30 -26.79 10.68
C LYS A 235 -15.87 -27.89 9.69
N GLU A 236 -15.62 -27.55 8.46
CA GLU A 236 -15.00 -28.49 7.52
C GLU A 236 -13.52 -28.64 7.88
N SER A 237 -13.22 -29.53 8.84
CA SER A 237 -11.91 -30.16 8.82
C SER A 237 -11.85 -30.94 7.50
N ILE A 238 -11.10 -30.43 6.53
CA ILE A 238 -10.65 -31.25 5.41
C ILE A 238 -9.73 -32.30 6.05
N LYS A 239 -10.32 -33.39 6.56
CA LYS A 239 -9.58 -34.62 6.72
C LYS A 239 -9.22 -35.02 5.32
N ARG A 240 -8.03 -34.63 4.86
CA ARG A 240 -7.43 -35.28 3.69
C ARG A 240 -7.52 -36.76 3.99
N PRO A 241 -8.19 -37.57 3.13
CA PRO A 241 -8.17 -39.01 3.31
C PRO A 241 -6.68 -39.40 3.42
N MET A 242 -6.32 -40.15 4.43
CA MET A 242 -4.97 -40.69 4.54
C MET A 242 -4.74 -41.48 3.27
N ASP A 243 -3.69 -41.12 2.53
CA ASP A 243 -3.26 -41.90 1.37
C ASP A 243 -2.94 -43.33 1.85
N HIS A 244 -3.81 -44.26 1.50
CA HIS A 244 -3.54 -45.68 1.72
C HIS A 244 -2.52 -46.15 0.70
N ILE A 245 -1.25 -46.06 1.09
CA ILE A 245 -0.16 -46.64 0.31
C ILE A 245 -0.25 -48.16 0.45
N ALA A 246 -0.82 -48.80 -0.56
CA ALA A 246 -1.07 -50.25 -0.58
C ALA A 246 0.23 -51.14 -0.70
N LYS A 247 1.41 -50.51 -0.85
CA LYS A 247 2.69 -51.19 -0.91
C LYS A 247 3.68 -50.56 0.06
N SER A 248 4.06 -51.28 1.09
CA SER A 248 5.17 -50.91 1.98
C SER A 248 6.50 -51.04 1.22
N GLN A 249 6.97 -49.93 0.71
CA GLN A 249 8.37 -49.82 0.20
C GLN A 249 9.25 -49.44 1.42
N LYS A 250 10.37 -50.14 1.58
CA LYS A 250 11.32 -49.84 2.65
C LYS A 250 12.16 -48.58 2.29
N ILE A 251 11.55 -47.42 2.39
CA ILE A 251 12.25 -46.15 2.23
C ILE A 251 12.33 -45.55 3.63
N ILE A 252 13.52 -45.19 4.05
CA ILE A 252 13.76 -44.47 5.29
C ILE A 252 13.90 -42.99 4.94
N LEU A 253 12.91 -42.18 5.32
CA LEU A 253 12.96 -40.72 5.17
C LEU A 253 13.62 -40.14 6.40
N VAL A 254 14.81 -39.54 6.27
CA VAL A 254 15.49 -38.84 7.36
C VAL A 254 15.25 -37.36 7.22
N GLY A 255 14.52 -36.77 8.19
CA GLY A 255 14.16 -35.37 8.19
C GLY A 255 12.71 -35.12 7.76
N PHE A 256 11.79 -35.07 8.71
CA PHE A 256 10.35 -34.85 8.49
C PHE A 256 9.97 -33.35 8.59
N GLY A 257 10.86 -32.46 8.11
CA GLY A 257 10.57 -31.03 7.93
C GLY A 257 9.67 -30.78 6.73
N HIS A 258 9.52 -29.52 6.34
CA HIS A 258 8.62 -29.10 5.25
C HIS A 258 8.83 -29.91 3.95
N PHE A 259 10.06 -30.22 3.61
CA PHE A 259 10.38 -31.00 2.40
C PHE A 259 10.09 -32.50 2.61
N GLY A 260 10.49 -33.06 3.73
CA GLY A 260 10.27 -34.48 4.04
C GLY A 260 8.80 -34.83 4.18
N SER A 261 7.96 -33.93 4.69
CA SER A 261 6.50 -34.13 4.79
C SER A 261 5.78 -34.02 3.44
N THR A 262 6.43 -33.47 2.41
CA THR A 262 5.86 -33.40 1.05
C THR A 262 6.19 -34.64 0.24
N VAL A 263 7.27 -35.35 0.58
CA VAL A 263 7.76 -36.53 -0.15
C VAL A 263 7.33 -37.86 0.52
N GLY A 264 7.07 -37.85 1.84
CA GLY A 264 6.60 -38.99 2.63
C GLY A 264 5.11 -38.92 2.90
#